data_5e9e20c45f360de3f33c956634ef213f
#
_entry.id   5e9e20c45f360de3f33c956634ef213f
#
_cell.length_a   1.000
_cell.length_b   1.000
_cell.length_c   1.000
_cell.angle_alpha   90.00
_cell.angle_beta   90.00
_cell.angle_gamma   90.00
#
_symmetry.space_group_name_H-M   'P 1'
#
loop_
_entity.id
_entity.type
_entity.pdbx_description
1 polymer ?
#
loop_
_entity_poly.entity_id
_entity_poly.type
_entity_poly.pdbx_seq_one_letter_code
_entity_poly.pdbx_strand_id
1 'polypeptide(L)'
;MIKIDVFHVTPLETNCCYLVDEATGKSAVSDPGERSEQLIERIKQDGGKLEYVLLTHGHYDHILYAKQLADMFGAKLVTGEKNNEFLSNPYLNLTAKHGLSFESFSADILLKDGDKFRLGDTEITYITTPGHTSGCGCYIFDNTIICGDTLIRGSYGRTDLPTGNNKDMISSLRKLKKLEGDYDVIPGHGPLTTLERERKYNPLMGSL
;
A
#
# COMPACT_ATOMS: atom_id res chain seq x y z
N MET A 1 -5.35 16.50 9.20
CA MET A 1 -5.16 15.12 9.70
C MET A 1 -5.90 14.17 8.78
N ILE A 2 -5.39 12.96 8.56
CA ILE A 2 -6.05 11.94 7.74
C ILE A 2 -6.90 11.03 8.63
N LYS A 3 -8.20 10.95 8.34
CA LYS A 3 -9.08 9.91 8.86
C LYS A 3 -8.95 8.66 8.00
N ILE A 4 -8.92 7.48 8.63
CA ILE A 4 -8.69 6.20 7.94
C ILE A 4 -9.83 5.24 8.28
N ASP A 5 -10.47 4.68 7.24
CA ASP A 5 -11.36 3.55 7.33
C ASP A 5 -10.70 2.35 6.61
N VAL A 6 -10.58 1.21 7.28
CA VAL A 6 -9.95 -0.01 6.72
C VAL A 6 -11.03 -0.99 6.27
N PHE A 7 -10.96 -1.41 5.01
CA PHE A 7 -11.82 -2.41 4.41
C PHE A 7 -11.01 -3.67 4.12
N HIS A 8 -11.51 -4.82 4.52
CA HIS A 8 -10.90 -6.10 4.18
C HIS A 8 -11.46 -6.57 2.84
N VAL A 9 -10.64 -6.55 1.79
CA VAL A 9 -11.06 -6.96 0.46
C VAL A 9 -10.55 -8.36 0.12
N THR A 10 -11.42 -9.16 -0.50
CA THR A 10 -11.09 -10.54 -0.90
C THR A 10 -10.20 -10.55 -2.16
N PRO A 11 -9.53 -11.66 -2.51
CA PRO A 11 -9.65 -12.98 -1.89
C PRO A 11 -8.77 -13.22 -0.65
N LEU A 12 -7.77 -12.38 -0.37
CA LEU A 12 -6.79 -12.60 0.69
C LEU A 12 -6.99 -11.68 1.91
N GLU A 13 -8.16 -11.05 2.02
CA GLU A 13 -8.48 -10.09 3.11
C GLU A 13 -7.45 -8.96 3.19
N THR A 14 -7.08 -8.39 2.02
CA THR A 14 -6.15 -7.27 1.94
C THR A 14 -6.73 -6.05 2.65
N ASN A 15 -5.91 -5.38 3.44
CA ASN A 15 -6.26 -4.14 4.12
C ASN A 15 -6.27 -2.98 3.11
N CYS A 16 -7.42 -2.73 2.51
CA CYS A 16 -7.67 -1.60 1.64
C CYS A 16 -8.06 -0.39 2.49
N CYS A 17 -7.27 0.69 2.47
CA CYS A 17 -7.53 1.86 3.29
C CYS A 17 -8.22 2.96 2.49
N TYR A 18 -9.29 3.53 3.03
CA TYR A 18 -9.86 4.78 2.57
C TYR A 18 -9.39 5.92 3.48
N LEU A 19 -8.73 6.89 2.88
CA LEU A 19 -8.05 8.01 3.54
C LEU A 19 -8.79 9.29 3.22
N VAL A 20 -9.13 10.09 4.22
CA VAL A 20 -9.79 11.39 4.03
C VAL A 20 -9.04 12.47 4.78
N ASP A 21 -8.55 13.47 4.06
CA ASP A 21 -8.04 14.69 4.70
C ASP A 21 -9.23 15.51 5.24
N GLU A 22 -9.33 15.60 6.55
CA GLU A 22 -10.48 16.22 7.23
C GLU A 22 -10.63 17.71 6.94
N ALA A 23 -9.53 18.39 6.60
CA ALA A 23 -9.54 19.83 6.33
C ALA A 23 -10.16 20.16 4.96
N THR A 24 -9.93 19.30 3.97
CA THR A 24 -10.30 19.57 2.57
C THR A 24 -11.38 18.64 2.02
N GLY A 25 -11.62 17.50 2.67
CA GLY A 25 -12.48 16.43 2.19
C GLY A 25 -11.91 15.67 0.98
N LYS A 26 -10.65 15.93 0.59
CA LYS A 26 -9.97 15.15 -0.45
C LYS A 26 -9.62 13.78 0.08
N SER A 27 -9.72 12.77 -0.77
CA SER A 27 -9.53 11.39 -0.33
C SER A 27 -8.61 10.58 -1.24
N ALA A 28 -8.10 9.48 -0.69
CA ALA A 28 -7.34 8.48 -1.41
C ALA A 28 -7.75 7.08 -0.95
N VAL A 29 -7.49 6.08 -1.80
CA VAL A 29 -7.64 4.67 -1.45
C VAL A 29 -6.30 3.98 -1.64
N SER A 30 -5.88 3.13 -0.69
CA SER A 30 -4.71 2.28 -0.89
C SER A 30 -5.10 0.82 -1.16
N ASP A 31 -4.37 0.18 -2.06
CA ASP A 31 -4.42 -1.25 -2.35
C ASP A 31 -5.84 -1.84 -2.57
N PRO A 32 -6.63 -1.32 -3.51
CA PRO A 32 -7.96 -1.86 -3.82
C PRO A 32 -7.83 -3.14 -4.66
N GLY A 33 -7.53 -4.26 -3.99
CA GLY A 33 -7.32 -5.56 -4.63
C GLY A 33 -8.58 -6.22 -5.17
N GLU A 34 -9.75 -5.82 -4.70
CA GLU A 34 -11.04 -6.35 -5.16
C GLU A 34 -12.12 -5.26 -5.08
N ARG A 35 -13.19 -5.44 -5.84
CA ARG A 35 -14.35 -4.56 -5.79
C ARG A 35 -15.06 -4.65 -4.44
N SER A 36 -15.22 -3.52 -3.78
CA SER A 36 -15.97 -3.39 -2.54
C SER A 36 -17.09 -2.35 -2.69
N GLU A 37 -18.34 -2.81 -2.67
CA GLU A 37 -19.49 -1.90 -2.73
C GLU A 37 -19.52 -0.98 -1.49
N GLN A 38 -19.13 -1.50 -0.32
CA GLN A 38 -19.05 -0.70 0.91
C GLN A 38 -18.07 0.46 0.78
N LEU A 39 -16.88 0.21 0.19
CA LEU A 39 -15.90 1.25 -0.09
C LEU A 39 -16.45 2.28 -1.10
N ILE A 40 -17.03 1.82 -2.21
CA ILE A 40 -17.60 2.68 -3.25
C ILE A 40 -18.70 3.59 -2.67
N GLU A 41 -19.61 3.02 -1.90
CA GLU A 41 -20.68 3.76 -1.21
C GLU A 41 -20.11 4.79 -0.23
N ARG A 42 -19.07 4.40 0.53
CA ARG A 42 -18.39 5.29 1.48
C ARG A 42 -17.76 6.50 0.78
N ILE A 43 -17.06 6.28 -0.35
CA ILE A 43 -16.49 7.36 -1.17
C ILE A 43 -17.60 8.30 -1.69
N LYS A 44 -18.72 7.75 -2.16
CA LYS A 44 -19.86 8.54 -2.66
C LYS A 44 -20.49 9.39 -1.55
N GLN A 45 -20.65 8.85 -0.35
CA GLN A 45 -21.19 9.56 0.81
C GLN A 45 -20.35 10.77 1.21
N ASP A 46 -19.02 10.71 1.01
CA ASP A 46 -18.09 11.82 1.23
C ASP A 46 -17.98 12.78 0.03
N GLY A 47 -18.87 12.67 -0.94
CA GLY A 47 -18.96 13.54 -2.11
C GLY A 47 -18.10 13.10 -3.29
N GLY A 48 -17.52 11.90 -3.27
CA GLY A 48 -16.81 11.29 -4.40
C GLY A 48 -15.50 11.97 -4.82
N LYS A 49 -14.87 12.71 -3.92
CA LYS A 49 -13.64 13.48 -4.21
C LYS A 49 -12.37 12.63 -4.07
N LEU A 50 -12.33 11.47 -4.72
CA LEU A 50 -11.16 10.60 -4.73
C LEU A 50 -10.06 11.22 -5.60
N GLU A 51 -8.94 11.60 -4.98
CA GLU A 51 -7.81 12.22 -5.67
C GLU A 51 -6.78 11.20 -6.13
N TYR A 52 -6.54 10.17 -5.29
CA TYR A 52 -5.53 9.16 -5.57
C TYR A 52 -6.00 7.73 -5.28
N VAL A 53 -5.47 6.80 -6.08
CA VAL A 53 -5.38 5.37 -5.74
C VAL A 53 -3.90 5.05 -5.55
N LEU A 54 -3.52 4.69 -4.33
CA LEU A 54 -2.15 4.45 -3.90
C LEU A 54 -1.86 2.94 -3.91
N LEU A 55 -0.77 2.50 -4.53
CA LEU A 55 -0.39 1.10 -4.56
C LEU A 55 0.93 0.91 -3.83
N THR A 56 0.92 0.08 -2.78
CA THR A 56 2.13 -0.27 -2.02
C THR A 56 3.03 -1.21 -2.81
N HIS A 57 2.44 -2.17 -3.52
CA HIS A 57 3.11 -3.07 -4.44
C HIS A 57 2.14 -3.66 -5.47
N GLY A 58 2.64 -4.43 -6.44
CA GLY A 58 1.89 -4.82 -7.61
C GLY A 58 1.38 -6.25 -7.63
N HIS A 59 1.26 -6.96 -6.52
CA HIS A 59 0.59 -8.25 -6.52
C HIS A 59 -0.92 -8.10 -6.74
N TYR A 60 -1.53 -9.09 -7.37
CA TYR A 60 -2.91 -9.03 -7.85
C TYR A 60 -3.93 -8.65 -6.77
N ASP A 61 -3.76 -9.15 -5.59
CA ASP A 61 -4.65 -8.91 -4.45
C ASP A 61 -4.58 -7.49 -3.87
N HIS A 62 -3.65 -6.65 -4.38
CA HIS A 62 -3.55 -5.22 -4.09
C HIS A 62 -3.99 -4.34 -5.26
N ILE A 63 -4.04 -4.88 -6.50
CA ILE A 63 -4.17 -4.03 -7.70
C ILE A 63 -5.36 -4.36 -8.59
N LEU A 64 -6.07 -5.51 -8.41
CA LEU A 64 -7.06 -5.97 -9.40
C LEU A 64 -8.19 -4.98 -9.65
N TYR A 65 -8.57 -4.18 -8.68
CA TYR A 65 -9.64 -3.18 -8.84
C TYR A 65 -9.12 -1.73 -8.94
N ALA A 66 -7.80 -1.53 -8.90
CA ALA A 66 -7.19 -0.20 -8.84
C ALA A 66 -7.55 0.69 -10.04
N LYS A 67 -7.41 0.15 -11.25
CA LYS A 67 -7.72 0.89 -12.49
C LYS A 67 -9.20 1.25 -12.58
N GLN A 68 -10.08 0.30 -12.32
CA GLN A 68 -11.53 0.51 -12.38
C GLN A 68 -11.99 1.53 -11.33
N LEU A 69 -11.42 1.49 -10.13
CA LEU A 69 -11.73 2.46 -9.09
C LEU A 69 -11.24 3.86 -9.47
N ALA A 70 -10.02 3.97 -9.98
CA ALA A 70 -9.46 5.23 -10.44
C ALA A 70 -10.31 5.86 -11.55
N ASP A 71 -10.70 5.07 -12.55
CA ASP A 71 -11.54 5.54 -13.66
C ASP A 71 -12.95 5.96 -13.19
N MET A 72 -13.53 5.22 -12.25
CA MET A 72 -14.87 5.51 -11.72
C MET A 72 -14.97 6.90 -11.07
N PHE A 73 -13.91 7.33 -10.38
CA PHE A 73 -13.89 8.60 -9.65
C PHE A 73 -12.99 9.68 -10.26
N GLY A 74 -12.29 9.38 -11.37
CA GLY A 74 -11.33 10.28 -12.00
C GLY A 74 -10.07 10.50 -11.17
N ALA A 75 -9.70 9.52 -10.34
CA ALA A 75 -8.54 9.55 -9.48
C ALA A 75 -7.25 9.20 -10.23
N LYS A 76 -6.09 9.68 -9.73
CA LYS A 76 -4.78 9.32 -10.27
C LYS A 76 -4.23 8.08 -9.56
N LEU A 77 -3.69 7.15 -10.35
CA LEU A 77 -2.92 6.00 -9.86
C LEU A 77 -1.51 6.43 -9.47
N VAL A 78 -1.09 6.10 -8.24
CA VAL A 78 0.21 6.49 -7.67
C VAL A 78 0.93 5.26 -7.16
N THR A 79 2.19 5.09 -7.53
CA THR A 79 3.03 3.99 -7.03
C THR A 79 4.51 4.30 -7.17
N GLY A 80 5.38 3.45 -6.62
CA GLY A 80 6.82 3.53 -6.84
C GLY A 80 7.23 3.18 -8.27
N GLU A 81 8.29 3.81 -8.80
CA GLU A 81 8.76 3.60 -10.18
C GLU A 81 8.95 2.12 -10.54
N LYS A 82 9.58 1.34 -9.64
CA LYS A 82 9.83 -0.09 -9.86
C LYS A 82 8.57 -0.94 -9.83
N ASN A 83 7.51 -0.44 -9.19
CA ASN A 83 6.25 -1.16 -9.12
C ASN A 83 5.44 -1.05 -10.44
N ASN A 84 5.71 -0.04 -11.27
CA ASN A 84 4.94 0.19 -12.49
C ASN A 84 5.02 -0.99 -13.48
N GLU A 85 6.14 -1.73 -13.52
CA GLU A 85 6.29 -2.94 -14.35
C GLU A 85 5.29 -4.04 -13.96
N PHE A 86 4.95 -4.16 -12.68
CA PHE A 86 4.00 -5.16 -12.20
C PHE A 86 2.59 -4.91 -12.73
N LEU A 87 2.22 -3.65 -12.96
CA LEU A 87 0.89 -3.24 -13.42
C LEU A 87 0.60 -3.66 -14.87
N SER A 88 1.60 -4.17 -15.58
CA SER A 88 1.48 -4.66 -16.95
C SER A 88 2.02 -6.06 -17.16
N ASN A 89 2.62 -6.69 -16.15
CA ASN A 89 3.27 -7.99 -16.27
C ASN A 89 2.54 -9.08 -15.45
N PRO A 90 1.72 -9.94 -16.10
CA PRO A 90 0.95 -10.97 -15.40
C PRO A 90 1.77 -12.00 -14.62
N TYR A 91 3.04 -12.18 -14.98
CA TYR A 91 3.96 -13.06 -14.24
C TYR A 91 4.41 -12.40 -12.93
N LEU A 92 4.77 -11.13 -12.97
CA LEU A 92 5.23 -10.40 -11.78
C LEU A 92 4.10 -10.14 -10.80
N ASN A 93 2.91 -9.77 -11.28
CA ASN A 93 1.74 -9.52 -10.42
C ASN A 93 0.98 -10.79 -10.02
N LEU A 94 1.44 -11.95 -10.46
CA LEU A 94 0.90 -13.28 -10.16
C LEU A 94 -0.48 -13.59 -10.77
N THR A 95 -1.08 -12.72 -11.57
CA THR A 95 -2.38 -13.01 -12.22
C THR A 95 -2.30 -14.22 -13.12
N ALA A 96 -1.20 -14.40 -13.88
CA ALA A 96 -0.97 -15.60 -14.71
C ALA A 96 -0.92 -16.88 -13.86
N LYS A 97 -0.29 -16.84 -12.69
CA LYS A 97 -0.19 -17.98 -11.76
C LYS A 97 -1.56 -18.43 -11.23
N HIS A 98 -2.45 -17.47 -11.02
CA HIS A 98 -3.79 -17.73 -10.47
C HIS A 98 -4.88 -17.84 -11.56
N GLY A 99 -4.52 -17.74 -12.85
CA GLY A 99 -5.48 -17.83 -13.96
C GLY A 99 -6.49 -16.67 -13.98
N LEU A 100 -6.10 -15.50 -13.44
CA LEU A 100 -6.96 -14.32 -13.35
C LEU A 100 -6.89 -13.50 -14.62
N SER A 101 -8.03 -13.00 -15.08
CA SER A 101 -8.08 -11.98 -16.13
C SER A 101 -7.57 -10.65 -15.56
N PHE A 102 -6.65 -10.02 -16.26
CA PHE A 102 -6.05 -8.76 -15.83
C PHE A 102 -5.85 -7.84 -17.03
N GLU A 103 -6.40 -6.66 -16.94
CA GLU A 103 -6.15 -5.58 -17.90
C GLU A 103 -4.93 -4.79 -17.47
N SER A 104 -3.90 -4.75 -18.31
CA SER A 104 -2.67 -4.02 -18.06
C SER A 104 -2.91 -2.51 -18.00
N PHE A 105 -2.29 -1.84 -17.06
CA PHE A 105 -2.33 -0.39 -16.92
C PHE A 105 -0.97 0.16 -16.46
N SER A 106 -0.86 1.48 -16.39
CA SER A 106 0.29 2.17 -15.82
C SER A 106 -0.18 3.19 -14.80
N ALA A 107 0.65 3.50 -13.83
CA ALA A 107 0.36 4.57 -12.90
C ALA A 107 0.58 5.95 -13.53
N ASP A 108 -0.21 6.93 -13.09
CA ASP A 108 -0.11 8.33 -13.52
C ASP A 108 1.06 9.05 -12.85
N ILE A 109 1.39 8.67 -11.61
CA ILE A 109 2.45 9.27 -10.81
C ILE A 109 3.38 8.17 -10.31
N LEU A 110 4.66 8.30 -10.65
CA LEU A 110 5.73 7.39 -10.26
C LEU A 110 6.62 8.06 -9.22
N LEU A 111 6.75 7.43 -8.06
CA LEU A 111 7.47 7.95 -6.90
C LEU A 111 8.84 7.27 -6.72
N LYS A 112 9.82 8.08 -6.30
CA LYS A 112 11.15 7.64 -5.84
C LYS A 112 11.20 7.61 -4.32
N ASP A 113 12.25 7.00 -3.79
CA ASP A 113 12.51 6.98 -2.35
C ASP A 113 12.64 8.40 -1.78
N GLY A 114 11.83 8.71 -0.78
CA GLY A 114 11.79 10.02 -0.13
C GLY A 114 10.90 11.06 -0.82
N ASP A 115 10.28 10.73 -1.95
CA ASP A 115 9.37 11.65 -2.62
C ASP A 115 8.15 11.97 -1.74
N LYS A 116 7.66 13.20 -1.91
CA LYS A 116 6.54 13.73 -1.15
C LYS A 116 5.46 14.27 -2.08
N PHE A 117 4.23 14.07 -1.69
CA PHE A 117 3.05 14.67 -2.33
C PHE A 117 2.00 15.02 -1.28
N ARG A 118 0.91 15.65 -1.69
CA ARG A 118 -0.12 16.09 -0.73
C ARG A 118 -1.46 15.44 -1.06
N LEU A 119 -2.11 14.98 -0.01
CA LEU A 119 -3.54 14.68 -0.01
C LEU A 119 -4.24 15.80 0.77
N GLY A 120 -4.90 16.70 0.06
CA GLY A 120 -5.42 17.90 0.68
C GLY A 120 -4.30 18.73 1.33
N ASP A 121 -4.42 18.97 2.64
CA ASP A 121 -3.44 19.71 3.43
C ASP A 121 -2.37 18.82 4.07
N THR A 122 -2.54 17.49 4.03
CA THR A 122 -1.60 16.55 4.63
C THR A 122 -0.50 16.15 3.64
N GLU A 123 0.76 16.23 4.07
CA GLU A 123 1.91 15.73 3.32
C GLU A 123 2.05 14.21 3.51
N ILE A 124 2.21 13.48 2.40
CA ILE A 124 2.48 12.04 2.39
C ILE A 124 3.90 11.84 1.85
N THR A 125 4.73 11.14 2.60
CA THR A 125 6.08 10.73 2.17
C THR A 125 6.04 9.29 1.70
N TYR A 126 6.60 9.01 0.52
CA TYR A 126 6.79 7.66 0.00
C TYR A 126 8.22 7.20 0.28
N ILE A 127 8.37 5.99 0.78
CA ILE A 127 9.68 5.33 0.92
C ILE A 127 9.68 3.96 0.25
N THR A 128 10.76 3.63 -0.47
CA THR A 128 10.93 2.29 -1.04
C THR A 128 11.31 1.29 0.06
N THR A 129 10.66 0.13 0.03
CA THR A 129 10.91 -0.96 0.97
C THR A 129 10.93 -2.31 0.23
N PRO A 130 11.89 -2.53 -0.69
CA PRO A 130 11.96 -3.76 -1.47
C PRO A 130 12.22 -4.97 -0.57
N GLY A 131 11.78 -6.14 -1.05
CA GLY A 131 12.03 -7.41 -0.35
C GLY A 131 10.92 -8.42 -0.58
N HIS A 132 9.67 -8.09 -0.34
CA HIS A 132 8.52 -8.91 -0.77
C HIS A 132 8.41 -8.90 -2.30
N THR A 133 8.47 -7.71 -2.89
CA THR A 133 8.79 -7.48 -4.31
C THR A 133 9.86 -6.42 -4.43
N SER A 134 10.47 -6.29 -5.62
CA SER A 134 11.42 -5.20 -5.91
C SER A 134 10.75 -3.82 -5.94
N GLY A 135 9.42 -3.77 -6.10
CA GLY A 135 8.61 -2.55 -6.23
C GLY A 135 7.91 -2.10 -4.95
N CYS A 136 8.06 -2.83 -3.83
CA CYS A 136 7.40 -2.46 -2.58
C CYS A 136 7.80 -1.07 -2.08
N GLY A 137 6.81 -0.37 -1.52
CA GLY A 137 7.00 0.89 -0.83
C GLY A 137 5.94 1.15 0.23
N CYS A 138 6.23 2.09 1.11
CA CYS A 138 5.34 2.52 2.18
C CYS A 138 4.96 3.98 2.01
N TYR A 139 3.75 4.32 2.42
CA TYR A 139 3.24 5.69 2.53
C TYR A 139 3.21 6.09 4.00
N ILE A 140 3.85 7.21 4.32
CA ILE A 140 3.99 7.73 5.69
C ILE A 140 3.33 9.11 5.77
N PHE A 141 2.41 9.29 6.68
CA PHE A 141 1.74 10.56 6.93
C PHE A 141 1.26 10.63 8.40
N ASP A 142 1.20 11.82 8.95
CA ASP A 142 0.90 12.00 10.37
C ASP A 142 1.73 11.02 11.23
N ASN A 143 1.07 10.16 12.01
CA ASN A 143 1.70 9.08 12.77
C ASN A 143 1.34 7.69 12.18
N THR A 144 1.13 7.57 10.88
CA THR A 144 0.69 6.33 10.23
C THR A 144 1.63 5.90 9.12
N ILE A 145 1.83 4.57 9.01
CA ILE A 145 2.53 3.91 7.91
C ILE A 145 1.60 2.90 7.27
N ILE A 146 1.27 3.07 5.98
CA ILE A 146 0.69 2.01 5.16
C ILE A 146 1.85 1.30 4.50
N CYS A 147 2.12 0.06 4.88
CA CYS A 147 3.37 -0.63 4.51
C CYS A 147 3.17 -1.83 3.57
N GLY A 148 1.94 -2.13 3.14
CA GLY A 148 1.69 -3.33 2.34
C GLY A 148 2.35 -4.55 2.97
N ASP A 149 2.97 -5.38 2.16
CA ASP A 149 3.58 -6.63 2.60
C ASP A 149 5.06 -6.49 3.04
N THR A 150 5.49 -5.29 3.39
CA THR A 150 6.82 -5.10 3.96
C THR A 150 6.87 -5.54 5.43
N LEU A 151 5.99 -5.01 6.26
CA LEU A 151 5.92 -5.30 7.68
C LEU A 151 4.53 -5.80 8.05
N ILE A 152 4.43 -7.01 8.59
CA ILE A 152 3.20 -7.64 9.06
C ILE A 152 3.33 -7.82 10.57
N ARG A 153 2.22 -7.74 11.29
CA ARG A 153 2.21 -7.88 12.75
C ARG A 153 2.90 -9.16 13.20
N GLY A 154 4.06 -9.03 13.87
CA GLY A 154 4.89 -10.14 14.34
C GLY A 154 5.61 -10.91 13.22
N SER A 155 5.59 -10.40 11.97
CA SER A 155 6.16 -11.05 10.80
C SER A 155 6.53 -10.02 9.72
N TYR A 156 6.77 -10.49 8.51
CA TYR A 156 7.04 -9.71 7.30
C TYR A 156 6.58 -10.47 6.07
N GLY A 157 6.42 -9.80 4.94
CA GLY A 157 6.03 -10.42 3.67
C GLY A 157 7.03 -11.45 3.20
N ARG A 158 6.54 -12.55 2.61
CA ARG A 158 7.38 -13.59 2.03
C ARG A 158 8.30 -13.05 0.93
N THR A 159 9.46 -13.67 0.74
CA THR A 159 10.51 -13.20 -0.18
C THR A 159 10.88 -14.21 -1.27
N ASP A 160 10.05 -15.23 -1.47
CA ASP A 160 10.27 -16.36 -2.39
C ASP A 160 9.42 -16.28 -3.68
N LEU A 161 8.70 -15.18 -3.88
CA LEU A 161 7.94 -14.87 -5.09
C LEU A 161 8.82 -14.14 -6.13
N PRO A 162 8.38 -13.98 -7.38
CA PRO A 162 9.13 -13.22 -8.39
C PRO A 162 9.60 -11.87 -7.88
N THR A 163 10.88 -11.55 -8.05
CA THR A 163 11.61 -10.38 -7.54
C THR A 163 11.78 -10.30 -6.03
N GLY A 164 11.25 -11.26 -5.26
CA GLY A 164 11.44 -11.31 -3.81
C GLY A 164 12.91 -11.49 -3.43
N ASN A 165 13.36 -10.82 -2.35
CA ASN A 165 14.74 -10.84 -1.89
C ASN A 165 14.84 -10.65 -0.37
N ASN A 166 15.36 -11.65 0.32
CA ASN A 166 15.47 -11.61 1.77
C ASN A 166 16.48 -10.55 2.29
N LYS A 167 17.55 -10.28 1.54
CA LYS A 167 18.54 -9.24 1.95
C LYS A 167 17.92 -7.85 1.86
N ASP A 168 17.14 -7.61 0.81
CA ASP A 168 16.42 -6.34 0.63
C ASP A 168 15.35 -6.18 1.71
N MET A 169 14.62 -7.24 2.04
CA MET A 169 13.62 -7.24 3.13
C MET A 169 14.26 -6.85 4.46
N ILE A 170 15.40 -7.45 4.82
CA ILE A 170 16.16 -7.11 6.02
C ILE A 170 16.55 -5.62 6.02
N SER A 171 16.99 -5.10 4.88
CA SER A 171 17.38 -3.69 4.74
C SER A 171 16.16 -2.76 4.90
N SER A 172 15.03 -3.15 4.34
CA SER A 172 13.77 -2.42 4.44
C SER A 172 13.23 -2.39 5.87
N LEU A 173 13.26 -3.51 6.58
CA LEU A 173 12.88 -3.57 7.99
C LEU A 173 13.81 -2.74 8.88
N ARG A 174 15.13 -2.71 8.61
CA ARG A 174 16.07 -1.81 9.28
C ARG A 174 15.75 -0.34 9.02
N LYS A 175 15.32 0.00 7.80
CA LYS A 175 14.91 1.36 7.44
C LYS A 175 13.68 1.78 8.26
N LEU A 176 12.66 0.93 8.34
CA LEU A 176 11.48 1.18 9.18
C LEU A 176 11.85 1.26 10.67
N LYS A 177 12.69 0.35 11.16
CA LYS A 177 13.14 0.33 12.57
C LYS A 177 13.77 1.65 13.01
N LYS A 178 14.45 2.36 12.10
CA LYS A 178 15.18 3.61 12.37
C LYS A 178 14.31 4.86 12.32
N LEU A 179 13.05 4.78 11.91
CA LEU A 179 12.14 5.93 11.93
C LEU A 179 12.00 6.43 13.37
N GLU A 180 12.06 7.73 13.57
CA GLU A 180 11.90 8.34 14.89
C GLU A 180 10.43 8.35 15.32
N GLY A 181 10.17 8.12 16.61
CA GLY A 181 8.82 8.09 17.16
C GLY A 181 8.12 6.74 17.01
N ASP A 182 6.83 6.73 17.30
CA ASP A 182 5.95 5.58 17.06
C ASP A 182 4.95 5.91 15.95
N TYR A 183 4.50 4.86 15.28
CA TYR A 183 3.55 4.94 14.16
C TYR A 183 2.53 3.82 14.30
N ASP A 184 1.29 4.13 13.99
CA ASP A 184 0.30 3.12 13.63
C ASP A 184 0.71 2.50 12.30
N VAL A 185 0.81 1.17 12.26
CA VAL A 185 1.24 0.42 11.08
C VAL A 185 0.07 -0.38 10.52
N ILE A 186 -0.24 -0.12 9.27
CA ILE A 186 -1.26 -0.83 8.51
C ILE A 186 -0.55 -1.74 7.52
N PRO A 187 -0.48 -3.06 7.80
CA PRO A 187 0.06 -4.05 6.86
C PRO A 187 -0.90 -4.31 5.72
N GLY A 188 -0.42 -4.97 4.66
CA GLY A 188 -1.26 -5.44 3.56
C GLY A 188 -2.28 -6.49 4.02
N HIS A 189 -1.90 -7.33 4.99
CA HIS A 189 -2.75 -8.40 5.51
C HIS A 189 -2.71 -8.50 7.03
N GLY A 190 -3.81 -9.00 7.59
CA GLY A 190 -3.93 -9.28 9.02
C GLY A 190 -4.12 -8.04 9.89
N PRO A 191 -3.96 -8.17 11.20
CA PRO A 191 -4.31 -7.09 12.14
C PRO A 191 -3.30 -5.95 12.12
N LEU A 192 -3.79 -4.75 12.40
CA LEU A 192 -2.99 -3.55 12.58
C LEU A 192 -2.00 -3.72 13.75
N THR A 193 -0.93 -2.94 13.73
CA THR A 193 0.11 -2.97 14.76
C THR A 193 0.70 -1.58 14.98
N THR A 194 1.73 -1.45 15.82
CA THR A 194 2.52 -0.22 15.93
C THR A 194 3.99 -0.51 15.69
N LEU A 195 4.72 0.52 15.26
CA LEU A 195 6.15 0.36 14.98
C LEU A 195 6.94 0.05 16.25
N GLU A 196 6.55 0.63 17.40
CA GLU A 196 7.17 0.32 18.70
C GLU A 196 6.96 -1.15 19.08
N ARG A 197 5.72 -1.66 18.90
CA ARG A 197 5.44 -3.07 19.14
C ARG A 197 6.30 -3.98 18.26
N GLU A 198 6.41 -3.67 16.96
CA GLU A 198 7.21 -4.48 16.04
C GLU A 198 8.71 -4.40 16.35
N ARG A 199 9.24 -3.25 16.74
CA ARG A 199 10.63 -3.11 17.21
C ARG A 199 10.92 -4.03 18.39
N LYS A 200 9.94 -4.24 19.26
CA LYS A 200 10.11 -5.01 20.50
C LYS A 200 9.82 -6.49 20.35
N TYR A 201 8.82 -6.85 19.58
CA TYR A 201 8.27 -8.22 19.58
C TYR A 201 8.33 -8.94 18.23
N ASN A 202 8.59 -8.24 17.12
CA ASN A 202 8.78 -8.89 15.83
C ASN A 202 10.12 -9.64 15.83
N PRO A 203 10.12 -10.99 15.60
CA PRO A 203 11.33 -11.79 15.75
C PRO A 203 12.50 -11.34 14.86
N LEU A 204 12.21 -10.90 13.63
CA LEU A 204 13.26 -10.39 12.75
C LEU A 204 13.64 -8.95 13.11
N MET A 205 12.67 -8.04 13.21
CA MET A 205 12.95 -6.63 13.49
C MET A 205 13.63 -6.44 14.87
N GLY A 206 13.25 -7.23 15.88
CA GLY A 206 13.88 -7.22 17.19
C GLY A 206 15.36 -7.62 17.16
N SER A 207 15.77 -8.51 16.23
CA SER A 207 17.16 -8.98 16.06
C SER A 207 18.02 -8.09 15.17
N LEU A 208 17.47 -7.11 14.47
CA LEU A 208 18.19 -6.16 13.61
C LEU A 208 18.73 -4.99 14.40
#